data_35c4ffbad03eb08bcbcca2277a3526da
#
_entry.id   35c4ffbad03eb08bcbcca2277a3526da
#
_cell.length_a   1.000
_cell.length_b   1.000
_cell.length_c   1.000
_cell.angle_alpha   90.00
_cell.angle_beta   90.00
_cell.angle_gamma   90.00
#
_symmetry.space_group_name_H-M   'P 1'
#
loop_
_entity.id
_entity.type
_entity.pdbx_description
1 polymer ?
#
loop_
_entity_poly.entity_id
_entity_poly.type
_entity_poly.pdbx_seq_one_letter_code
_entity_poly.pdbx_strand_id
1 'polypeptide(L)'
;MQEAGIHLSTDMFFESVPDEFVDIKLDKWHFDESTHTIPIIIPRNYLNLYNFGFAQSRSLPKLSEGLMGLIQMDIMMRGNGRVEQYKGNIVGFSNRLNTILVPQSFMKWANENFAPNAEAQPARLIIEVSNPADSAIASYFQKKGYETEDGKLDAGKTTYFLRLIVGIVLGVGLFISILSFYILMLSLSLIHI
;
A
#
# COMPACT_ATOMS: atom_id res chain seq x y z
N MET A 1 -24.79 24.24 22.44
CA MET A 1 -24.68 23.11 21.50
C MET A 1 -23.56 22.24 22.02
N GLN A 2 -23.84 21.06 22.58
CA GLN A 2 -22.81 20.09 22.92
C GLN A 2 -22.46 19.40 21.60
N GLU A 3 -21.24 19.61 21.11
CA GLU A 3 -20.66 18.79 20.05
C GLU A 3 -20.52 17.37 20.61
N ALA A 4 -21.31 16.46 20.09
CA ALA A 4 -21.15 15.04 20.35
C ALA A 4 -19.89 14.56 19.60
N GLY A 5 -18.72 14.83 20.16
CA GLY A 5 -17.47 14.30 19.66
C GLY A 5 -17.46 12.77 19.83
N ILE A 6 -17.39 12.05 18.74
CA ILE A 6 -17.17 10.60 18.78
C ILE A 6 -15.70 10.39 19.15
N HIS A 7 -15.43 10.05 20.40
CA HIS A 7 -14.09 9.64 20.84
C HIS A 7 -13.91 8.16 20.56
N LEU A 8 -13.06 7.84 19.58
CA LEU A 8 -12.60 6.47 19.32
C LEU A 8 -11.18 6.35 19.86
N SER A 9 -10.95 5.41 20.75
CA SER A 9 -9.63 5.07 21.25
C SER A 9 -9.26 3.68 20.77
N THR A 10 -8.04 3.53 20.24
CA THR A 10 -7.49 2.24 19.80
C THR A 10 -5.99 2.23 20.00
N ASP A 11 -5.42 1.06 20.18
CA ASP A 11 -3.99 0.88 20.14
C ASP A 11 -3.52 0.83 18.68
N MET A 12 -2.47 1.59 18.37
CA MET A 12 -1.91 1.67 17.04
C MET A 12 -0.49 1.11 17.03
N PHE A 13 -0.21 0.26 16.07
CA PHE A 13 1.14 -0.23 15.80
C PHE A 13 1.71 0.53 14.62
N PHE A 14 2.87 1.14 14.84
CA PHE A 14 3.60 1.87 13.82
C PHE A 14 4.77 1.03 13.30
N GLU A 15 4.99 1.08 12.01
CA GLU A 15 6.17 0.54 11.38
C GLU A 15 6.94 1.66 10.67
N SER A 16 8.22 1.48 10.45
CA SER A 16 9.02 2.38 9.63
C SER A 16 9.75 1.60 8.55
N VAL A 17 9.87 2.22 7.39
CA VAL A 17 10.63 1.67 6.26
C VAL A 17 11.57 2.74 5.73
N PRO A 18 12.67 2.37 5.04
CA PRO A 18 13.48 3.34 4.32
C PRO A 18 12.64 4.18 3.36
N ASP A 19 12.98 5.46 3.22
CA ASP A 19 12.20 6.43 2.43
C ASP A 19 12.04 6.00 0.96
N GLU A 20 12.99 5.23 0.42
CA GLU A 20 12.94 4.66 -0.93
C GLU A 20 11.77 3.70 -1.18
N PHE A 21 11.21 3.11 -0.11
CA PHE A 21 10.03 2.24 -0.20
C PHE A 21 8.71 2.97 -0.01
N VAL A 22 8.75 4.26 0.31
CA VAL A 22 7.57 5.09 0.53
C VAL A 22 7.05 5.60 -0.82
N ASP A 23 5.78 5.35 -1.12
CA ASP A 23 5.14 5.63 -2.41
C ASP A 23 4.39 6.96 -2.45
N ILE A 24 4.77 7.91 -1.59
CA ILE A 24 4.23 9.29 -1.56
C ILE A 24 5.34 10.33 -1.69
N LYS A 25 4.96 11.59 -1.90
CA LYS A 25 5.89 12.71 -1.88
C LYS A 25 6.43 12.94 -0.47
N LEU A 26 7.75 13.04 -0.36
CA LEU A 26 8.45 13.13 0.93
C LEU A 26 8.54 14.55 1.52
N ASP A 27 7.96 15.55 0.88
CA ASP A 27 8.01 16.96 1.33
C ASP A 27 7.44 17.17 2.75
N LYS A 28 6.46 16.35 3.15
CA LYS A 28 5.85 16.36 4.50
C LYS A 28 6.25 15.15 5.36
N TRP A 29 7.17 14.33 4.87
CA TRP A 29 7.61 13.11 5.51
C TRP A 29 8.86 13.33 6.37
N HIS A 30 8.78 14.28 7.29
CA HIS A 30 9.85 14.59 8.22
C HIS A 30 9.30 14.75 9.63
N PHE A 31 9.95 14.11 10.60
CA PHE A 31 9.64 14.25 12.02
C PHE A 31 10.56 15.28 12.65
N ASP A 32 9.95 16.22 13.35
CA ASP A 32 10.62 17.23 14.17
C ASP A 32 9.97 17.20 15.56
N GLU A 33 10.77 16.83 16.56
CA GLU A 33 10.32 16.73 17.95
C GLU A 33 9.70 18.03 18.46
N SER A 34 10.21 19.19 18.03
CA SER A 34 9.72 20.50 18.48
C SER A 34 8.27 20.79 18.08
N THR A 35 7.78 20.18 17.01
CA THR A 35 6.42 20.37 16.49
C THR A 35 5.37 19.54 17.21
N HIS A 36 5.78 18.52 17.97
CA HIS A 36 4.90 17.52 18.59
C HIS A 36 3.91 16.90 17.59
N THR A 37 4.34 16.81 16.30
CA THR A 37 3.53 16.29 15.22
C THR A 37 4.21 15.12 14.53
N ILE A 38 3.50 14.01 14.42
CA ILE A 38 3.98 12.79 13.78
C ILE A 38 3.33 12.66 12.40
N PRO A 39 4.08 12.73 11.30
CA PRO A 39 3.54 12.44 9.97
C PRO A 39 3.26 10.95 9.84
N ILE A 40 2.09 10.60 9.32
CA ILE A 40 1.59 9.23 9.24
C ILE A 40 1.15 8.93 7.83
N ILE A 41 1.54 7.76 7.33
CA ILE A 41 1.00 7.19 6.09
C ILE A 41 0.11 6.01 6.49
N ILE A 42 -1.10 5.98 5.92
CA ILE A 42 -2.08 4.93 6.18
C ILE A 42 -2.26 4.07 4.92
N PRO A 43 -2.44 2.74 5.08
CA PRO A 43 -2.83 1.91 3.95
C PRO A 43 -4.13 2.38 3.31
N ARG A 44 -4.19 2.47 1.99
CA ARG A 44 -5.39 2.91 1.27
C ARG A 44 -6.61 2.02 1.50
N ASN A 45 -6.40 0.74 1.74
CA ASN A 45 -7.48 -0.18 2.08
C ASN A 45 -8.19 0.19 3.39
N TYR A 46 -7.56 0.88 4.34
CA TYR A 46 -8.21 1.36 5.57
C TYR A 46 -9.27 2.43 5.27
N LEU A 47 -8.99 3.32 4.31
CA LEU A 47 -10.00 4.27 3.84
C LEU A 47 -11.19 3.56 3.18
N ASN A 48 -10.93 2.50 2.41
CA ASN A 48 -11.97 1.68 1.82
C ASN A 48 -12.79 0.93 2.88
N LEU A 49 -12.13 0.33 3.87
CA LEU A 49 -12.80 -0.33 5.00
C LEU A 49 -13.68 0.64 5.78
N TYR A 50 -13.18 1.86 6.04
CA TYR A 50 -13.99 2.90 6.65
C TYR A 50 -15.21 3.23 5.78
N ASN A 51 -15.02 3.57 4.51
CA ASN A 51 -16.06 4.07 3.63
C ASN A 51 -17.14 3.04 3.30
N PHE A 52 -16.78 1.77 3.10
CA PHE A 52 -17.68 0.72 2.65
C PHE A 52 -18.11 -0.24 3.77
N GLY A 53 -17.37 -0.29 4.86
CA GLY A 53 -17.71 -1.07 6.04
C GLY A 53 -18.32 -0.23 7.14
N PHE A 54 -17.51 0.61 7.79
CA PHE A 54 -17.88 1.30 9.01
C PHE A 54 -18.84 2.48 8.77
N ALA A 55 -18.53 3.38 7.84
CA ALA A 55 -19.33 4.58 7.60
C ALA A 55 -20.73 4.23 7.13
N GLN A 56 -20.84 3.25 6.22
CA GLN A 56 -22.12 2.80 5.69
C GLN A 56 -23.02 2.18 6.77
N SER A 57 -22.46 1.35 7.66
CA SER A 57 -23.21 0.68 8.73
C SER A 57 -23.70 1.64 9.82
N ARG A 58 -23.10 2.83 9.93
CA ARG A 58 -23.41 3.84 10.94
C ARG A 58 -23.97 5.14 10.40
N SER A 59 -24.32 5.17 9.11
CA SER A 59 -24.82 6.37 8.42
C SER A 59 -23.89 7.58 8.57
N LEU A 60 -22.58 7.32 8.61
CA LEU A 60 -21.55 8.36 8.65
C LEU A 60 -21.15 8.79 7.21
N PRO A 61 -20.66 10.02 7.04
CA PRO A 61 -20.21 10.49 5.75
C PRO A 61 -18.98 9.68 5.27
N LYS A 62 -18.91 9.41 3.97
CA LYS A 62 -17.70 8.87 3.35
C LYS A 62 -16.61 9.92 3.35
N LEU A 63 -15.38 9.48 3.57
CA LEU A 63 -14.20 10.32 3.59
C LEU A 63 -13.43 10.19 2.27
N SER A 64 -12.98 11.29 1.73
CA SER A 64 -11.98 11.33 0.66
C SER A 64 -10.56 11.37 1.24
N GLU A 65 -9.55 11.06 0.43
CA GLU A 65 -8.15 11.18 0.85
C GLU A 65 -7.81 12.60 1.34
N GLY A 66 -8.32 13.62 0.65
CA GLY A 66 -8.12 15.01 1.03
C GLY A 66 -8.74 15.38 2.39
N LEU A 67 -9.92 14.84 2.70
CA LEU A 67 -10.57 15.05 4.00
C LEU A 67 -9.82 14.30 5.11
N MET A 68 -9.34 13.08 4.84
CA MET A 68 -8.55 12.33 5.81
C MET A 68 -7.26 13.05 6.20
N GLY A 69 -6.61 13.73 5.26
CA GLY A 69 -5.43 14.56 5.53
C GLY A 69 -5.68 15.77 6.45
N LEU A 70 -6.94 16.14 6.67
CA LEU A 70 -7.33 17.19 7.62
C LEU A 70 -7.62 16.66 9.02
N ILE A 71 -7.72 15.34 9.17
CA ILE A 71 -7.99 14.71 10.46
C ILE A 71 -6.69 14.65 11.27
N GLN A 72 -6.72 15.28 12.43
CA GLN A 72 -5.66 15.14 13.42
C GLN A 72 -6.06 14.09 14.44
N MET A 73 -5.11 13.20 14.75
CA MET A 73 -5.28 12.17 15.78
C MET A 73 -4.46 12.53 16.99
N ASP A 74 -5.03 12.35 18.17
CA ASP A 74 -4.29 12.44 19.43
C ASP A 74 -3.58 11.10 19.67
N ILE A 75 -2.25 11.11 19.71
CA ILE A 75 -1.42 9.94 19.93
C ILE A 75 -0.80 10.04 21.29
N MET A 76 -1.15 9.12 22.18
CA MET A 76 -0.57 9.03 23.51
C MET A 76 0.53 7.97 23.50
N MET A 77 1.75 8.39 23.74
CA MET A 77 2.92 7.52 23.84
C MET A 77 3.23 7.25 25.31
N ARG A 78 3.46 6.00 25.65
CA ARG A 78 3.81 5.58 27.01
C ARG A 78 4.98 4.63 26.97
N GLY A 79 5.96 4.87 27.84
CA GLY A 79 7.12 4.00 27.99
C GLY A 79 8.19 4.64 28.87
N ASN A 80 9.07 3.85 29.42
CA ASN A 80 10.20 4.31 30.24
C ASN A 80 9.82 5.36 31.31
N GLY A 81 8.64 5.19 31.94
CA GLY A 81 8.11 6.12 32.95
C GLY A 81 7.62 7.46 32.40
N ARG A 82 7.58 7.65 31.10
CA ARG A 82 7.09 8.85 30.40
C ARG A 82 5.70 8.62 29.81
N VAL A 83 4.91 9.68 29.77
CA VAL A 83 3.64 9.74 29.04
C VAL A 83 3.60 11.07 28.32
N GLU A 84 3.57 11.04 27.01
CA GLU A 84 3.57 12.25 26.20
C GLU A 84 2.47 12.17 25.14
N GLN A 85 1.92 13.31 24.78
CA GLN A 85 0.87 13.42 23.76
C GLN A 85 1.40 14.12 22.52
N TYR A 86 1.18 13.49 21.37
CA TYR A 86 1.54 13.99 20.06
C TYR A 86 0.30 14.12 19.19
N LYS A 87 0.40 14.95 18.15
CA LYS A 87 -0.62 15.02 17.09
C LYS A 87 -0.17 14.16 15.89
N GLY A 88 -0.99 13.18 15.52
CA GLY A 88 -0.79 12.44 14.28
C GLY A 88 -1.41 13.18 13.11
N ASN A 89 -0.64 13.40 12.05
CA ASN A 89 -1.10 14.04 10.82
C ASN A 89 -0.98 13.05 9.65
N ILE A 90 -2.09 12.74 8.99
CA ILE A 90 -2.09 11.85 7.82
C ILE A 90 -1.55 12.64 6.62
N VAL A 91 -0.35 12.30 6.17
CA VAL A 91 0.33 12.97 5.05
C VAL A 91 0.16 12.24 3.72
N GLY A 92 -0.31 11.00 3.75
CA GLY A 92 -0.55 10.23 2.54
C GLY A 92 -1.14 8.85 2.76
N PHE A 93 -1.37 8.15 1.64
CA PHE A 93 -1.90 6.80 1.60
C PHE A 93 -0.99 5.89 0.79
N SER A 94 -0.57 4.77 1.37
CA SER A 94 0.21 3.76 0.66
C SER A 94 -0.68 2.72 -0.02
N ASN A 95 -0.29 2.38 -1.26
CA ASN A 95 -0.82 1.21 -1.97
C ASN A 95 0.13 0.01 -1.89
N ARG A 96 1.36 0.24 -1.45
CA ARG A 96 2.42 -0.78 -1.45
C ARG A 96 2.49 -1.54 -0.13
N LEU A 97 2.22 -0.84 0.97
CA LEU A 97 2.40 -1.38 2.31
C LEU A 97 1.06 -1.39 3.05
N ASN A 98 0.75 -2.53 3.69
CA ASN A 98 -0.50 -2.74 4.42
C ASN A 98 -0.30 -2.51 5.92
N THR A 99 0.42 -1.46 6.27
CA THR A 99 0.71 -1.09 7.66
C THR A 99 0.74 0.43 7.80
N ILE A 100 0.55 0.91 9.02
CA ILE A 100 0.64 2.34 9.34
C ILE A 100 2.11 2.71 9.47
N LEU A 101 2.56 3.61 8.61
CA LEU A 101 3.95 4.02 8.55
C LEU A 101 4.19 5.34 9.24
N VAL A 102 5.36 5.44 9.87
CA VAL A 102 5.95 6.66 10.41
C VAL A 102 7.39 6.80 9.92
N PRO A 103 7.97 8.00 9.88
CA PRO A 103 9.37 8.19 9.49
C PRO A 103 10.33 7.39 10.37
N GLN A 104 11.42 6.91 9.78
CA GLN A 104 12.47 6.21 10.55
C GLN A 104 13.07 7.10 11.65
N SER A 105 13.18 8.41 11.40
CA SER A 105 13.64 9.38 12.40
C SER A 105 12.76 9.38 13.64
N PHE A 106 11.42 9.35 13.45
CA PHE A 106 10.48 9.24 14.56
C PHE A 106 10.62 7.90 15.28
N MET A 107 10.65 6.79 14.54
CA MET A 107 10.73 5.46 15.15
C MET A 107 12.00 5.30 16.00
N LYS A 108 13.14 5.77 15.50
CA LYS A 108 14.39 5.76 16.24
C LYS A 108 14.29 6.59 17.52
N TRP A 109 13.83 7.83 17.40
CA TRP A 109 13.64 8.73 18.54
C TRP A 109 12.67 8.14 19.58
N ALA A 110 11.54 7.57 19.13
CA ALA A 110 10.54 6.97 20.02
C ALA A 110 11.11 5.77 20.79
N ASN A 111 11.84 4.88 20.10
CA ASN A 111 12.47 3.74 20.76
C ASN A 111 13.52 4.17 21.79
N GLU A 112 14.35 5.16 21.46
CA GLU A 112 15.38 5.67 22.39
C GLU A 112 14.75 6.31 23.65
N ASN A 113 13.62 7.00 23.52
CA ASN A 113 13.00 7.71 24.63
C ASN A 113 12.02 6.87 25.45
N PHE A 114 11.23 6.02 24.80
CA PHE A 114 10.15 5.27 25.43
C PHE A 114 10.45 3.78 25.63
N ALA A 115 11.41 3.21 24.90
CA ALA A 115 11.77 1.80 24.99
C ALA A 115 13.29 1.55 24.84
N PRO A 116 14.15 2.24 25.61
CA PRO A 116 15.60 2.20 25.41
C PRO A 116 16.24 0.81 25.60
N ASN A 117 15.56 -0.08 26.30
CA ASN A 117 16.03 -1.44 26.56
C ASN A 117 15.39 -2.49 25.65
N ALA A 118 14.54 -2.08 24.69
CA ALA A 118 13.93 -3.02 23.76
C ALA A 118 14.90 -3.35 22.63
N GLU A 119 15.17 -4.64 22.41
CA GLU A 119 15.86 -5.08 21.20
C GLU A 119 14.93 -4.88 20.01
N ALA A 120 15.26 -3.91 19.17
CA ALA A 120 14.53 -3.66 17.93
C ALA A 120 14.85 -4.77 16.92
N GLN A 121 14.01 -5.79 16.86
CA GLN A 121 14.06 -6.81 15.81
C GLN A 121 13.14 -6.42 14.66
N PRO A 122 13.58 -6.57 13.40
CA PRO A 122 12.72 -6.30 12.26
C PRO A 122 11.58 -7.31 12.24
N ALA A 123 10.34 -6.83 12.31
CA ALA A 123 9.14 -7.66 12.24
C ALA A 123 8.84 -8.14 10.80
N ARG A 124 9.31 -7.39 9.80
CA ARG A 124 9.08 -7.66 8.38
C ARG A 124 10.31 -7.37 7.54
N LEU A 125 10.43 -8.10 6.44
CA LEU A 125 11.42 -7.85 5.39
C LEU A 125 10.68 -7.48 4.10
N ILE A 126 11.11 -6.39 3.47
CA ILE A 126 10.64 -6.03 2.14
C ILE A 126 11.68 -6.55 1.16
N ILE A 127 11.24 -7.43 0.26
CA ILE A 127 12.10 -8.03 -0.76
C ILE A 127 11.57 -7.59 -2.12
N GLU A 128 12.38 -6.89 -2.88
CA GLU A 128 12.09 -6.55 -4.25
C GLU A 128 12.59 -7.67 -5.17
N VAL A 129 11.70 -8.19 -5.99
CA VAL A 129 11.99 -9.29 -6.91
C VAL A 129 11.73 -8.85 -8.35
N SER A 130 12.58 -9.26 -9.27
CA SER A 130 12.45 -8.94 -10.70
C SER A 130 11.23 -9.60 -11.35
N ASN A 131 10.85 -10.79 -10.89
CA ASN A 131 9.68 -11.51 -11.36
C ASN A 131 8.84 -12.06 -10.19
N PRO A 132 7.81 -11.32 -9.75
CA PRO A 132 6.95 -11.78 -8.65
C PRO A 132 6.08 -13.00 -8.99
N ALA A 133 5.99 -13.38 -10.27
CA ALA A 133 5.25 -14.57 -10.71
C ALA A 133 6.08 -15.86 -10.67
N ASP A 134 7.36 -15.78 -10.30
CA ASP A 134 8.23 -16.95 -10.23
C ASP A 134 7.85 -17.84 -9.03
N SER A 135 7.38 -19.05 -9.34
CA SER A 135 6.98 -20.04 -8.32
C SER A 135 8.15 -20.53 -7.46
N ALA A 136 9.39 -20.39 -7.93
CA ALA A 136 10.57 -20.76 -7.15
C ALA A 136 10.73 -19.86 -5.91
N ILE A 137 10.36 -18.57 -6.01
CA ILE A 137 10.38 -17.63 -4.89
C ILE A 137 9.40 -18.03 -3.80
N ALA A 138 8.15 -18.30 -4.19
CA ALA A 138 7.12 -18.75 -3.26
C ALA A 138 7.52 -20.07 -2.57
N SER A 139 8.04 -21.04 -3.33
CA SER A 139 8.52 -22.32 -2.80
C SER A 139 9.70 -22.14 -1.84
N TYR A 140 10.61 -21.22 -2.13
CA TYR A 140 11.73 -20.93 -1.24
C TYR A 140 11.27 -20.35 0.10
N PHE A 141 10.35 -19.38 0.09
CA PHE A 141 9.82 -18.77 1.31
C PHE A 141 9.06 -19.79 2.15
N GLN A 142 8.20 -20.59 1.52
CA GLN A 142 7.49 -21.68 2.20
C GLN A 142 8.45 -22.69 2.84
N LYS A 143 9.51 -23.10 2.12
CA LYS A 143 10.53 -24.02 2.65
C LYS A 143 11.29 -23.44 3.85
N LYS A 144 11.45 -22.12 3.89
CA LYS A 144 12.11 -21.39 4.99
C LYS A 144 11.15 -21.06 6.14
N GLY A 145 9.86 -21.31 6.00
CA GLY A 145 8.85 -20.99 7.00
C GLY A 145 8.55 -19.48 7.10
N TYR A 146 8.85 -18.71 6.05
CA TYR A 146 8.49 -17.30 6.00
C TYR A 146 7.04 -17.14 5.56
N GLU A 147 6.31 -16.33 6.31
CA GLU A 147 4.98 -15.89 5.90
C GLU A 147 5.11 -14.79 4.84
N THR A 148 4.42 -14.95 3.73
CA THR A 148 4.36 -13.97 2.65
C THR A 148 3.00 -13.31 2.62
N GLU A 149 2.93 -12.04 2.22
CA GLU A 149 1.66 -11.37 1.97
C GLU A 149 1.09 -11.86 0.63
N ASP A 150 0.35 -12.97 0.66
CA ASP A 150 -0.11 -13.72 -0.51
C ASP A 150 -0.87 -12.90 -1.55
N GLY A 151 -1.61 -11.88 -1.11
CA GLY A 151 -2.37 -11.01 -2.01
C GLY A 151 -1.54 -10.29 -3.08
N LYS A 152 -0.27 -10.00 -2.81
CA LYS A 152 0.63 -9.33 -3.79
C LYS A 152 1.26 -10.31 -4.76
N LEU A 153 1.57 -11.52 -4.32
CA LEU A 153 2.05 -12.60 -5.18
C LEU A 153 0.95 -13.01 -6.18
N ASP A 154 -0.29 -13.12 -5.73
CA ASP A 154 -1.44 -13.46 -6.58
C ASP A 154 -1.78 -12.35 -7.57
N ALA A 155 -1.67 -11.07 -7.19
CA ALA A 155 -1.80 -9.94 -8.11
C ALA A 155 -0.73 -9.97 -9.21
N GLY A 156 0.50 -10.34 -8.88
CA GLY A 156 1.59 -10.52 -9.85
C GLY A 156 1.27 -11.63 -10.86
N LYS A 157 0.80 -12.80 -10.39
CA LYS A 157 0.37 -13.91 -11.22
C LYS A 157 -0.79 -13.50 -12.15
N THR A 158 -1.79 -12.83 -11.62
CA THR A 158 -2.95 -12.34 -12.39
C THR A 158 -2.51 -11.39 -13.51
N THR A 159 -1.62 -10.46 -13.22
CA THR A 159 -1.08 -9.53 -14.22
C THR A 159 -0.30 -10.26 -15.32
N TYR A 160 0.49 -11.27 -14.97
CA TYR A 160 1.20 -12.11 -15.94
C TYR A 160 0.22 -12.85 -16.84
N PHE A 161 -0.80 -13.51 -16.28
CA PHE A 161 -1.83 -14.20 -17.06
C PHE A 161 -2.58 -13.24 -18.00
N LEU A 162 -2.94 -12.05 -17.54
CA LEU A 162 -3.59 -11.05 -18.37
C LEU A 162 -2.72 -10.63 -19.56
N ARG A 163 -1.42 -10.40 -19.35
CA ARG A 163 -0.48 -10.07 -20.43
C ARG A 163 -0.36 -11.20 -21.44
N LEU A 164 -0.33 -12.45 -20.99
CA LEU A 164 -0.29 -13.63 -21.84
C LEU A 164 -1.55 -13.75 -22.70
N ILE A 165 -2.73 -13.57 -22.09
CA ILE A 165 -4.03 -13.59 -22.81
C ILE A 165 -4.06 -12.48 -23.85
N VAL A 166 -3.68 -11.26 -23.52
CA VAL A 166 -3.62 -10.12 -24.46
C VAL A 166 -2.66 -10.43 -25.59
N GLY A 167 -1.50 -11.02 -25.33
CA GLY A 167 -0.54 -11.44 -26.36
C GLY A 167 -1.12 -12.46 -27.35
N ILE A 168 -1.84 -13.46 -26.84
CA ILE A 168 -2.53 -14.47 -27.67
C ILE A 168 -3.59 -13.80 -28.55
N VAL A 169 -4.46 -12.96 -27.96
CA VAL A 169 -5.52 -12.27 -28.70
C VAL A 169 -4.96 -11.38 -29.81
N LEU A 170 -3.89 -10.64 -29.54
CA LEU A 170 -3.20 -9.82 -30.53
C LEU A 170 -2.60 -10.69 -31.65
N GLY A 171 -1.99 -11.83 -31.31
CA GLY A 171 -1.44 -12.77 -32.30
C GLY A 171 -2.51 -13.32 -33.23
N VAL A 172 -3.65 -13.75 -32.68
CA VAL A 172 -4.79 -14.24 -33.47
C VAL A 172 -5.37 -13.12 -34.33
N GLY A 173 -5.52 -11.91 -33.79
CA GLY A 173 -6.03 -10.75 -34.54
C GLY A 173 -5.12 -10.40 -35.74
N LEU A 174 -3.83 -10.43 -35.54
CA LEU A 174 -2.84 -10.19 -36.59
C LEU A 174 -2.89 -11.27 -37.67
N PHE A 175 -3.00 -12.54 -37.27
CA PHE A 175 -3.15 -13.66 -38.20
C PHE A 175 -4.41 -13.55 -39.05
N ILE A 176 -5.55 -13.23 -38.47
CA ILE A 176 -6.81 -13.01 -39.21
C ILE A 176 -6.67 -11.83 -40.17
N SER A 177 -6.02 -10.75 -39.76
CA SER A 177 -5.80 -9.59 -40.63
C SER A 177 -4.96 -9.92 -41.85
N ILE A 178 -3.87 -10.69 -41.67
CA ILE A 178 -3.02 -11.15 -42.77
C ILE A 178 -3.80 -12.05 -43.73
N LEU A 179 -4.57 -13.00 -43.18
CA LEU A 179 -5.41 -13.90 -43.99
C LEU A 179 -6.46 -13.12 -44.79
N SER A 180 -7.14 -12.16 -44.14
CA SER A 180 -8.15 -11.31 -44.80
C SER A 180 -7.53 -10.50 -45.96
N PHE A 181 -6.33 -9.94 -45.72
CA PHE A 181 -5.60 -9.20 -46.75
C PHE A 181 -5.19 -10.12 -47.92
N TYR A 182 -4.73 -11.35 -47.63
CA TYR A 182 -4.38 -12.32 -48.64
C TYR A 182 -5.57 -12.73 -49.52
N ILE A 183 -6.73 -13.00 -48.92
CA ILE A 183 -7.99 -13.33 -49.64
C ILE A 183 -8.43 -12.15 -50.51
N LEU A 184 -8.32 -10.93 -50.03
CA LEU A 184 -8.68 -9.72 -50.76
C LEU A 184 -7.76 -9.54 -51.99
N MET A 185 -6.46 -9.76 -51.87
CA MET A 185 -5.53 -9.73 -52.99
C MET A 185 -5.79 -10.81 -54.05
N LEU A 186 -6.14 -12.04 -53.62
CA LEU A 186 -6.52 -13.10 -54.53
C LEU A 186 -7.80 -12.76 -55.30
N SER A 187 -8.80 -12.21 -54.60
CA SER A 187 -10.08 -11.80 -55.19
C SER A 187 -9.89 -10.70 -56.24
N LEU A 188 -9.07 -9.71 -55.99
CA LEU A 188 -8.72 -8.65 -56.94
C LEU A 188 -7.95 -9.18 -58.16
N SER A 189 -7.08 -10.13 -57.94
CA SER A 189 -6.28 -10.76 -59.01
C SER A 189 -7.19 -11.57 -59.96
N LEU A 190 -8.25 -12.23 -59.44
CA LEU A 190 -9.20 -13.00 -60.27
C LEU A 190 -10.15 -12.12 -61.07
N ILE A 191 -10.43 -10.89 -60.64
CA ILE A 191 -11.29 -9.94 -61.35
C ILE A 191 -10.56 -9.26 -62.52
N HIS A 192 -9.23 -9.28 -62.52
CA HIS A 192 -8.39 -8.62 -63.55
C HIS A 192 -7.97 -9.53 -64.71
N ILE A 193 -8.44 -10.79 -64.78
CA ILE A 193 -8.31 -11.73 -65.89
C ILE A 193 -9.65 -11.79 -66.63
#